data_4acc0e8da8913dc64dcbc859f8708b04
#
_entry.id   4acc0e8da8913dc64dcbc859f8708b04
#
_cell.length_a   1.000
_cell.length_b   1.000
_cell.length_c   1.000
_cell.angle_alpha   90.00
_cell.angle_beta   90.00
_cell.angle_gamma   90.00
#
_symmetry.space_group_name_H-M   'P 1'
#
loop_
_entity.id
_entity.type
_entity.pdbx_description
1 polymer ?
#
loop_
_entity_poly.entity_id
_entity_poly.type
_entity_poly.pdbx_seq_one_letter_code
_entity_poly.pdbx_strand_id
1 'polypeptide(L)' 'MTTLSVPDMTCGHCKASVEAALATVPGVAKVAVDLTSHRVDVEGAAAPDAMVRALDEIGFPAEVVTAA' A
#
# COMPACT_ATOMS: atom_id res chain seq x y z
N MET A 1 0.89 12.52 1.45
CA MET A 1 1.48 11.29 0.92
C MET A 1 1.80 10.33 2.06
N THR A 2 1.47 9.08 1.88
CA THR A 2 1.70 8.05 2.90
C THR A 2 2.61 6.97 2.33
N THR A 3 3.65 6.61 3.06
CA THR A 3 4.55 5.52 2.66
C THR A 3 4.33 4.33 3.59
N LEU A 4 4.09 3.18 2.98
CA LEU A 4 3.88 1.93 3.69
C LEU A 4 5.02 0.96 3.41
N SER A 5 5.38 0.14 4.39
CA SER A 5 6.33 -0.93 4.22
C SER A 5 5.56 -2.26 4.11
N VAL A 6 5.80 -2.99 3.03
CA VAL A 6 5.14 -4.28 2.76
C VAL A 6 6.22 -5.33 2.52
N PRO A 7 6.77 -5.95 3.58
CA PRO A 7 7.92 -6.86 3.43
C PRO A 7 7.64 -8.09 2.56
N ASP A 8 6.40 -8.54 2.50
CA ASP A 8 6.02 -9.71 1.71
C ASP A 8 5.81 -9.43 0.23
N MET A 9 5.90 -8.19 -0.17
CA MET A 9 5.75 -7.77 -1.56
C MET A 9 7.06 -8.01 -2.32
N THR A 10 7.19 -9.17 -2.95
CA THR A 10 8.45 -9.60 -3.56
C THR A 10 8.39 -9.86 -5.06
N CYS A 11 7.23 -9.77 -5.68
CA CYS A 11 7.08 -10.07 -7.10
C CYS A 11 6.04 -9.18 -7.77
N GLY A 12 5.97 -9.26 -9.10
CA GLY A 12 5.01 -8.48 -9.88
C GLY A 12 3.55 -8.76 -9.53
N HIS A 13 3.22 -10.01 -9.20
CA HIS A 13 1.87 -10.36 -8.75
C HIS A 13 1.52 -9.67 -7.44
N CYS A 14 2.48 -9.60 -6.53
CA CYS A 14 2.30 -8.91 -5.26
C CYS A 14 2.06 -7.42 -5.49
N LYS A 15 2.82 -6.82 -6.40
CA LYS A 15 2.64 -5.42 -6.78
C LYS A 15 1.22 -5.18 -7.29
N ALA A 16 0.75 -6.00 -8.23
CA ALA A 16 -0.58 -5.86 -8.80
C ALA A 16 -1.68 -6.02 -7.75
N SER A 17 -1.52 -6.98 -6.85
CA SER A 17 -2.47 -7.21 -5.76
C SER A 17 -2.53 -6.02 -4.79
N VAL A 18 -1.37 -5.48 -4.43
CA VAL A 18 -1.27 -4.31 -3.55
C VAL A 18 -1.93 -3.09 -4.21
N GLU A 19 -1.62 -2.84 -5.48
CA GLU A 19 -2.21 -1.72 -6.21
C GLU A 19 -3.74 -1.85 -6.28
N ALA A 20 -4.22 -3.06 -6.59
CA ALA A 20 -5.67 -3.31 -6.67
C ALA A 20 -6.36 -3.12 -5.32
N ALA A 21 -5.76 -3.62 -4.25
CA ALA A 21 -6.32 -3.47 -2.91
C ALA A 21 -6.39 -2.00 -2.49
N LEU A 22 -5.32 -1.25 -2.72
CA LEU A 22 -5.27 0.16 -2.36
C LEU A 22 -6.23 1.00 -3.20
N ALA A 23 -6.44 0.62 -4.45
CA ALA A 23 -7.38 1.31 -5.33
C ALA A 23 -8.82 1.23 -4.84
N THR A 24 -9.16 0.25 -3.99
CA THR A 24 -10.50 0.13 -3.41
C THR A 24 -10.70 1.02 -2.19
N VAL A 25 -9.64 1.59 -1.65
CA VAL A 25 -9.71 2.43 -0.45
C VAL A 25 -10.20 3.82 -0.85
N PRO A 26 -11.28 4.32 -0.22
CA PRO A 26 -11.78 5.67 -0.52
C PRO A 26 -10.73 6.74 -0.21
N GLY A 27 -10.56 7.68 -1.11
CA GLY A 27 -9.62 8.77 -0.94
C GLY A 27 -8.24 8.53 -1.52
N VAL A 28 -7.95 7.33 -2.02
CA VAL A 28 -6.69 7.05 -2.70
C VAL A 28 -6.73 7.67 -4.10
N ALA A 29 -5.79 8.55 -4.40
CA ALA A 29 -5.68 9.20 -5.71
C ALA A 29 -4.63 8.51 -6.58
N LYS A 30 -3.51 8.12 -6.01
CA LYS A 30 -2.41 7.52 -6.74
C LYS A 30 -1.63 6.55 -5.86
N VAL A 31 -1.16 5.47 -6.47
CA VAL A 31 -0.34 4.45 -5.80
C VAL A 31 0.93 4.23 -6.60
N ALA A 32 2.07 4.25 -5.94
CA ALA A 32 3.36 3.91 -6.54
C ALA A 32 4.01 2.80 -5.71
N VAL A 33 4.38 1.72 -6.36
CA VAL A 33 4.96 0.55 -5.69
C VAL A 33 6.44 0.41 -6.05
N ASP A 34 7.28 0.22 -5.04
CA ASP A 34 8.70 -0.04 -5.22
C ASP A 34 9.01 -1.43 -4.64
N LEU A 35 9.24 -2.39 -5.53
CA LEU A 35 9.56 -3.76 -5.14
C LEU A 35 10.97 -3.90 -4.55
N THR A 36 11.87 -3.01 -4.93
CA THR A 36 13.25 -3.04 -4.44
C THR A 36 13.34 -2.75 -2.95
N SER A 37 12.58 -1.74 -2.51
CA SER A 37 12.58 -1.34 -1.09
C SER A 37 11.39 -1.92 -0.32
N HIS A 38 10.52 -2.67 -0.98
CA HIS A 38 9.27 -3.20 -0.39
C HIS A 38 8.38 -2.10 0.16
N ARG A 39 8.31 -0.98 -0.55
CA ARG A 39 7.54 0.19 -0.12
C ARG A 39 6.47 0.58 -1.11
N VAL A 40 5.43 1.19 -0.58
CA VAL A 40 4.31 1.70 -1.37
C VAL A 40 4.06 3.14 -0.98
N ASP A 41 4.09 4.03 -1.95
CA ASP A 41 3.73 5.43 -1.76
C ASP A 41 2.32 5.66 -2.23
N VAL A 42 1.48 6.21 -1.37
CA VAL A 42 0.07 6.46 -1.67
C VAL A 42 -0.21 7.95 -1.54
N GLU A 43 -0.78 8.52 -2.59
CA GLU A 43 -1.24 9.91 -2.59
C GLU A 43 -2.76 9.96 -2.47
N GLY A 44 -3.26 10.92 -1.73
CA GLY A 44 -4.68 11.13 -1.54
C GLY A 44 -5.03 11.39 -0.10
N ALA A 45 -6.33 11.49 0.18
CA ALA A 45 -6.85 11.79 1.51
C ALA A 45 -7.19 10.53 2.32
N ALA A 46 -6.88 9.35 1.80
CA ALA A 46 -7.20 8.09 2.49
C ALA A 46 -6.44 7.96 3.80
N ALA A 47 -7.09 7.38 4.81
CA ALA A 47 -6.46 7.16 6.10
C ALA A 47 -5.42 6.04 6.01
N PRO A 48 -4.24 6.19 6.63
CA PRO A 48 -3.23 5.12 6.63
C PRO A 48 -3.74 3.81 7.21
N ASP A 49 -4.57 3.84 8.23
CA ASP A 49 -5.15 2.64 8.83
C ASP A 49 -6.01 1.86 7.84
N ALA A 50 -6.75 2.56 6.99
CA ALA A 50 -7.57 1.92 5.97
C ALA A 50 -6.70 1.21 4.92
N MET A 51 -5.58 1.81 4.57
CA MET A 51 -4.61 1.23 3.63
C MET A 51 -4.00 -0.05 4.20
N VAL A 52 -3.56 0.00 5.45
CA VAL A 52 -2.97 -1.15 6.14
C VAL A 52 -3.99 -2.29 6.23
N ARG A 53 -5.22 -1.97 6.57
CA ARG A 53 -6.30 -2.96 6.67
C ARG A 53 -6.59 -3.61 5.31
N ALA A 54 -6.64 -2.83 4.25
CA ALA A 54 -6.88 -3.33 2.91
C ALA A 54 -5.79 -4.34 2.48
N LEU A 55 -4.54 -4.03 2.80
CA LEU A 55 -3.43 -4.93 2.50
C LEU A 55 -3.43 -6.17 3.37
N ASP A 56 -3.79 -6.03 4.64
CA ASP A 56 -3.89 -7.17 5.56
C ASP A 56 -4.95 -8.18 5.09
N GLU A 57 -6.06 -7.69 4.54
CA GLU A 57 -7.13 -8.54 4.04
C GLU A 57 -6.70 -9.45 2.89
N ILE A 58 -5.71 -9.06 2.12
CA ILE A 58 -5.17 -9.85 1.01
C ILE A 58 -3.90 -10.61 1.39
N GLY A 59 -3.53 -10.60 2.67
CA GLY A 59 -2.38 -11.34 3.17
C GLY A 59 -1.04 -10.62 3.06
N PHE A 60 -1.06 -9.30 2.93
CA PHE A 60 0.16 -8.49 2.89
C PHE A 60 0.23 -7.56 4.10
N PRO A 61 0.78 -8.04 5.23
CA PRO A 61 0.96 -7.17 6.40
C PRO A 61 1.78 -5.95 6.03
N ALA A 62 1.28 -4.78 6.38
CA ALA A 62 1.92 -3.51 6.06
C ALA A 62 2.07 -2.65 7.30
N GLU A 63 3.10 -1.79 7.29
CA GLU A 63 3.33 -0.82 8.35
C GLU A 63 3.43 0.57 7.76
N VAL A 64 2.89 1.55 8.47
CA VAL A 64 3.04 2.95 8.07
C VAL A 64 4.45 3.40 8.41
N VAL A 65 5.21 3.78 7.38
CA VAL A 65 6.57 4.30 7.55
C VAL A 65 6.53 5.81 7.69
N THR A 66 5.76 6.47 6.81
CA THR A 66 5.61 7.92 6.81
C THR A 66 4.19 8.27 6.45
N ALA A 67 3.57 9.18 7.19
CA ALA A 67 2.26 9.71 6.89
C ALA A 67 2.33 11.25 6.94
N ALA A 68 1.78 11.87 5.91
CA ALA A 68 1.75 13.32 5.84
C ALA A 68 0.34 13.82 5.61
#